data_3375a029d703aa5104af316844ce5450
#
_entry.id   3375a029d703aa5104af316844ce5450
#
_cell.length_a   1.000
_cell.length_b   1.000
_cell.length_c   1.000
_cell.angle_alpha   90.00
_cell.angle_beta   90.00
_cell.angle_gamma   90.00
#
_symmetry.space_group_name_H-M   'P 1'
#
loop_
_entity.id
_entity.type
_entity.pdbx_description
1 polymer ?
#
loop_
_entity_poly.entity_id
_entity_poly.type
_entity_poly.pdbx_seq_one_letter_code
_entity_poly.pdbx_strand_id
1 'polypeptide(L)'
;MRTFISLALLFFSGLSLAYGADTRGQLQDYFFDAARRGDVPMLETFIESGYTLDIQDSKGYTALILAAYNGQPKAVEHLLKAGANACVQDKRGNTALMGAIFKGELKIAHRLMAADCNPDQRNGAGQTAAMYAGLFQRVELLKDLSRKGADLNAVDASGNSAARLANGEIRMPVAR
;
A
#
# COMPACT_ATOMS: atom_id res chain seq x y z
N MET A 1 -3.51 -26.44 -62.91
CA MET A 1 -2.69 -25.57 -62.07
C MET A 1 -3.58 -24.89 -61.05
N ARG A 2 -3.77 -25.51 -59.92
CA ARG A 2 -4.57 -25.00 -58.78
C ARG A 2 -3.91 -25.56 -57.53
N THR A 3 -3.91 -24.74 -56.47
CA THR A 3 -3.60 -25.06 -55.07
C THR A 3 -2.13 -25.07 -54.68
N PHE A 4 -1.72 -23.95 -54.08
CA PHE A 4 -0.80 -23.90 -52.92
C PHE A 4 -0.79 -22.44 -52.37
N ILE A 5 -1.88 -22.02 -51.70
CA ILE A 5 -1.87 -20.87 -50.77
C ILE A 5 -2.89 -21.18 -49.68
N SER A 6 -2.47 -21.88 -48.63
CA SER A 6 -3.22 -21.95 -47.37
C SER A 6 -2.42 -22.71 -46.32
N LEU A 7 -1.33 -22.17 -45.81
CA LEU A 7 -0.74 -22.65 -44.54
C LEU A 7 0.22 -21.64 -43.86
N ALA A 8 0.00 -20.37 -44.02
CA ALA A 8 0.89 -19.37 -43.39
C ALA A 8 0.21 -18.39 -42.42
N LEU A 9 -1.07 -18.61 -42.05
CA LEU A 9 -1.83 -17.64 -41.26
C LEU A 9 -2.13 -18.05 -39.80
N LEU A 10 -1.61 -19.16 -39.32
CA LEU A 10 -1.91 -19.66 -37.96
C LEU A 10 -0.79 -19.50 -36.93
N PHE A 11 0.36 -18.94 -37.30
CA PHE A 11 1.47 -18.76 -36.35
C PHE A 11 1.66 -17.33 -35.80
N PHE A 12 0.86 -16.34 -36.24
CA PHE A 12 1.05 -14.95 -35.83
C PHE A 12 0.23 -14.53 -34.61
N SER A 13 -0.77 -15.31 -34.18
CA SER A 13 -1.62 -14.91 -33.03
C SER A 13 -1.07 -15.28 -31.66
N GLY A 14 -0.14 -16.23 -31.57
CA GLY A 14 0.46 -16.66 -30.29
C GLY A 14 1.61 -15.78 -29.80
N LEU A 15 2.37 -15.19 -30.73
CA LEU A 15 3.55 -14.41 -30.37
C LEU A 15 3.20 -13.02 -29.82
N SER A 16 2.11 -12.40 -30.30
CA SER A 16 1.69 -11.07 -29.86
C SER A 16 1.14 -11.04 -28.43
N LEU A 17 0.49 -12.14 -27.98
CA LEU A 17 -0.04 -12.24 -26.62
C LEU A 17 1.06 -12.46 -25.58
N ALA A 18 2.09 -13.24 -25.89
CA ALA A 18 3.22 -13.47 -25.01
C ALA A 18 4.09 -12.22 -24.84
N TYR A 19 4.32 -11.46 -25.92
CA TYR A 19 5.09 -10.21 -25.88
C TYR A 19 4.39 -9.11 -25.09
N GLY A 20 3.06 -9.01 -25.18
CA GLY A 20 2.27 -8.03 -24.44
C GLY A 20 2.16 -8.32 -22.93
N ALA A 21 2.20 -9.60 -22.54
CA ALA A 21 2.17 -9.99 -21.13
C ALA A 21 3.49 -9.65 -20.41
N ASP A 22 4.64 -9.89 -21.06
CA ASP A 22 5.96 -9.56 -20.54
C ASP A 22 6.14 -8.04 -20.40
N THR A 23 5.72 -7.26 -21.38
CA THR A 23 5.80 -5.79 -21.36
C THR A 23 4.95 -5.19 -20.23
N ARG A 24 3.76 -5.74 -19.98
CA ARG A 24 2.88 -5.26 -18.90
C ARG A 24 3.49 -5.54 -17.53
N GLY A 25 4.07 -6.73 -17.33
CA GLY A 25 4.77 -7.07 -16.08
C GLY A 25 5.95 -6.14 -15.83
N GLN A 26 6.77 -5.88 -16.85
CA GLN A 26 7.90 -4.98 -16.75
C GLN A 26 7.48 -3.54 -16.40
N LEU A 27 6.41 -3.00 -17.02
CA LEU A 27 5.89 -1.68 -16.69
C LEU A 27 5.41 -1.60 -15.24
N GLN A 28 4.76 -2.65 -14.75
CA GLN A 28 4.32 -2.74 -13.36
C GLN A 28 5.51 -2.73 -12.40
N ASP A 29 6.57 -3.49 -12.72
CA ASP A 29 7.80 -3.52 -11.92
C ASP A 29 8.49 -2.15 -11.88
N TYR A 30 8.58 -1.44 -13.02
CA TYR A 30 9.12 -0.08 -13.06
C TYR A 30 8.31 0.90 -12.22
N PHE A 31 6.98 0.82 -12.26
CA PHE A 31 6.12 1.67 -11.45
C PHE A 31 6.32 1.45 -9.95
N PHE A 32 6.34 0.19 -9.51
CA PHE A 32 6.58 -0.12 -8.10
C PHE A 32 8.00 0.20 -7.65
N ASP A 33 8.99 0.03 -8.52
CA ASP A 33 10.37 0.35 -8.19
C ASP A 33 10.57 1.88 -8.09
N ALA A 34 9.95 2.67 -8.97
CA ALA A 34 9.90 4.12 -8.86
C ALA A 34 9.30 4.57 -7.51
N ALA A 35 8.21 3.93 -7.06
CA ALA A 35 7.59 4.22 -5.77
C ALA A 35 8.53 3.88 -4.60
N ARG A 36 9.21 2.73 -4.63
CA ARG A 36 10.17 2.32 -3.58
C ARG A 36 11.34 3.28 -3.46
N ARG A 37 11.85 3.78 -4.58
CA ARG A 37 13.01 4.69 -4.61
C ARG A 37 12.64 6.15 -4.48
N GLY A 38 11.35 6.49 -4.58
CA GLY A 38 10.90 7.88 -4.58
C GLY A 38 11.26 8.63 -5.87
N ASP A 39 11.33 7.92 -6.99
CA ASP A 39 11.61 8.47 -8.32
C ASP A 39 10.37 9.22 -8.84
N VAL A 40 10.22 10.47 -8.38
CA VAL A 40 9.08 11.33 -8.72
C VAL A 40 8.95 11.54 -10.22
N PRO A 41 10.02 11.84 -11.01
CA PRO A 41 9.89 12.00 -12.46
C PRO A 41 9.31 10.77 -13.15
N MET A 42 9.74 9.56 -12.75
CA MET A 42 9.18 8.32 -13.29
C MET A 42 7.72 8.15 -12.90
N LEU A 43 7.35 8.42 -11.62
CA LEU A 43 5.96 8.36 -11.18
C LEU A 43 5.07 9.35 -11.93
N GLU A 44 5.55 10.57 -12.20
CA GLU A 44 4.83 11.56 -13.01
C GLU A 44 4.55 11.06 -14.41
N THR A 45 5.53 10.41 -15.06
CA THR A 45 5.33 9.79 -16.39
C THR A 45 4.18 8.76 -16.37
N PHE A 46 4.11 7.92 -15.33
CA PHE A 46 3.00 6.96 -15.17
C PHE A 46 1.66 7.67 -14.92
N ILE A 47 1.64 8.68 -14.06
CA ILE A 47 0.43 9.46 -13.74
C ILE A 47 -0.11 10.16 -14.99
N GLU A 48 0.74 10.85 -15.75
CA GLU A 48 0.38 11.57 -16.97
C GLU A 48 -0.12 10.63 -18.09
N SER A 49 0.40 9.39 -18.12
CA SER A 49 -0.08 8.36 -19.06
C SER A 49 -1.44 7.77 -18.67
N GLY A 50 -2.04 8.18 -17.56
CA GLY A 50 -3.30 7.62 -17.05
C GLY A 50 -3.15 6.21 -16.47
N TYR A 51 -1.95 5.84 -15.98
CA TYR A 51 -1.71 4.52 -15.40
C TYR A 51 -2.54 4.30 -14.14
N THR A 52 -3.07 3.09 -13.96
CA THR A 52 -3.87 2.73 -12.77
C THR A 52 -2.98 2.71 -11.52
N LEU A 53 -3.19 3.67 -10.59
CA LEU A 53 -2.31 3.88 -9.44
C LEU A 53 -2.47 2.83 -8.34
N ASP A 54 -3.65 2.21 -8.22
CA ASP A 54 -3.99 1.29 -7.13
C ASP A 54 -3.80 -0.18 -7.51
N ILE A 55 -3.10 -0.47 -8.62
CA ILE A 55 -2.69 -1.84 -8.91
C ILE A 55 -1.83 -2.38 -7.77
N GLN A 56 -1.93 -3.68 -7.56
CA GLN A 56 -1.23 -4.35 -6.47
C GLN A 56 -0.22 -5.38 -7.00
N ASP A 57 0.93 -5.45 -6.34
CA ASP A 57 1.92 -6.50 -6.59
C ASP A 57 1.46 -7.86 -6.01
N SER A 58 2.28 -8.89 -6.15
CA SER A 58 2.01 -10.23 -5.64
C SER A 58 1.80 -10.31 -4.12
N LYS A 59 2.19 -9.28 -3.36
CA LYS A 59 1.98 -9.14 -1.91
C LYS A 59 0.81 -8.22 -1.57
N GLY A 60 0.15 -7.65 -2.56
CA GLY A 60 -0.92 -6.68 -2.40
C GLY A 60 -0.43 -5.25 -2.15
N TYR A 61 0.83 -4.95 -2.36
CA TYR A 61 1.35 -3.60 -2.19
C TYR A 61 0.99 -2.73 -3.39
N THR A 62 0.41 -1.56 -3.12
CA THR A 62 0.28 -0.48 -4.10
C THR A 62 1.55 0.37 -4.12
N ALA A 63 1.72 1.22 -5.15
CA ALA A 63 2.80 2.21 -5.20
C ALA A 63 2.79 3.11 -3.95
N LEU A 64 1.61 3.51 -3.47
CA LEU A 64 1.47 4.34 -2.27
C LEU A 64 1.95 3.62 -1.00
N ILE A 65 1.60 2.32 -0.83
CA ILE A 65 2.10 1.50 0.29
C ILE A 65 3.62 1.40 0.23
N LEU A 66 4.18 1.13 -0.95
CA LEU A 66 5.63 1.00 -1.14
C LEU A 66 6.36 2.31 -0.86
N ALA A 67 5.87 3.44 -1.37
CA ALA A 67 6.45 4.75 -1.12
C ALA A 67 6.41 5.12 0.38
N ALA A 68 5.28 4.85 1.05
CA ALA A 68 5.12 5.12 2.47
C ALA A 68 6.05 4.26 3.33
N TYR A 69 6.14 2.97 3.06
CA TYR A 69 6.98 2.02 3.80
C TYR A 69 8.49 2.29 3.62
N ASN A 70 8.89 2.84 2.46
CA ASN A 70 10.29 3.16 2.15
C ASN A 70 10.66 4.62 2.45
N GLY A 71 9.81 5.38 3.13
CA GLY A 71 10.14 6.72 3.57
C GLY A 71 10.30 7.74 2.44
N GLN A 72 9.43 7.68 1.41
CA GLN A 72 9.49 8.52 0.22
C GLN A 72 8.40 9.61 0.24
N PRO A 73 8.55 10.70 1.03
CA PRO A 73 7.48 11.66 1.26
C PRO A 73 7.02 12.39 -0.01
N LYS A 74 7.94 12.69 -0.93
CA LYS A 74 7.59 13.33 -2.21
C LYS A 74 6.77 12.39 -3.10
N ALA A 75 7.14 11.11 -3.20
CA ALA A 75 6.39 10.12 -3.95
C ALA A 75 4.97 9.92 -3.36
N VAL A 76 4.85 9.84 -2.03
CA VAL A 76 3.55 9.78 -1.34
C VAL A 76 2.70 11.00 -1.69
N GLU A 77 3.27 12.20 -1.63
CA GLU A 77 2.55 13.44 -1.97
C GLU A 77 2.03 13.45 -3.41
N HIS A 78 2.89 13.06 -4.39
CA HIS A 78 2.52 13.01 -5.81
C HIS A 78 1.44 11.97 -6.07
N LEU A 79 1.58 10.76 -5.52
CA LEU A 79 0.59 9.69 -5.67
C LEU A 79 -0.78 10.09 -5.08
N LEU A 80 -0.79 10.69 -3.87
CA LEU A 80 -2.03 11.16 -3.25
C LEU A 80 -2.70 12.30 -4.04
N LYS A 81 -1.92 13.25 -4.56
CA LYS A 81 -2.44 14.33 -5.42
C LYS A 81 -3.01 13.80 -6.72
N ALA A 82 -2.44 12.73 -7.25
CA ALA A 82 -2.92 12.06 -8.46
C ALA A 82 -4.14 11.15 -8.22
N GLY A 83 -4.62 11.02 -6.97
CA GLY A 83 -5.81 10.27 -6.62
C GLY A 83 -5.57 8.81 -6.22
N ALA A 84 -4.33 8.43 -5.88
CA ALA A 84 -4.08 7.10 -5.32
C ALA A 84 -4.86 6.90 -4.01
N ASN A 85 -5.52 5.75 -3.87
CA ASN A 85 -6.38 5.44 -2.74
C ASN A 85 -5.55 5.03 -1.51
N ALA A 86 -5.52 5.89 -0.49
CA ALA A 86 -4.79 5.66 0.76
C ALA A 86 -5.37 4.52 1.62
N CYS A 87 -6.61 4.10 1.37
CA CYS A 87 -7.31 3.10 2.17
C CYS A 87 -7.10 1.66 1.67
N VAL A 88 -6.38 1.47 0.55
CA VAL A 88 -6.08 0.13 0.03
C VAL A 88 -5.22 -0.64 1.03
N GLN A 89 -5.55 -1.92 1.20
CA GLN A 89 -4.84 -2.83 2.07
C GLN A 89 -4.00 -3.83 1.28
N ASP A 90 -2.82 -4.17 1.81
CA ASP A 90 -2.02 -5.29 1.31
C ASP A 90 -2.67 -6.64 1.62
N LYS A 91 -2.08 -7.76 1.20
CA LYS A 91 -2.59 -9.11 1.49
C LYS A 91 -2.63 -9.48 2.98
N ARG A 92 -1.95 -8.74 3.84
CA ARG A 92 -2.03 -8.86 5.30
C ARG A 92 -3.06 -7.92 5.92
N GLY A 93 -3.73 -7.11 5.10
CA GLY A 93 -4.68 -6.10 5.55
C GLY A 93 -4.03 -4.79 6.03
N ASN A 94 -2.73 -4.59 5.85
CA ASN A 94 -2.08 -3.35 6.27
C ASN A 94 -2.30 -2.24 5.24
N THR A 95 -2.53 -1.03 5.72
CA THR A 95 -2.60 0.18 4.92
C THR A 95 -1.24 0.89 4.81
N ALA A 96 -1.12 1.85 3.90
CA ALA A 96 0.05 2.73 3.81
C ALA A 96 0.33 3.44 5.15
N LEU A 97 -0.72 3.86 5.86
CA LEU A 97 -0.59 4.51 7.18
C LEU A 97 0.03 3.58 8.23
N MET A 98 -0.44 2.34 8.33
CA MET A 98 0.15 1.33 9.24
C MET A 98 1.63 1.10 8.92
N GLY A 99 1.97 1.01 7.64
CA GLY A 99 3.35 0.87 7.17
C GLY A 99 4.24 2.05 7.56
N ALA A 100 3.77 3.28 7.36
CA ALA A 100 4.48 4.49 7.74
C ALA A 100 4.73 4.58 9.26
N ILE A 101 3.72 4.25 10.08
CA ILE A 101 3.85 4.24 11.55
C ILE A 101 4.88 3.18 11.99
N PHE A 102 4.80 1.98 11.43
CA PHE A 102 5.73 0.89 11.70
C PHE A 102 7.18 1.31 11.41
N LYS A 103 7.41 1.99 10.31
CA LYS A 103 8.75 2.47 9.90
C LYS A 103 9.19 3.75 10.63
N GLY A 104 8.29 4.41 11.36
CA GLY A 104 8.58 5.67 12.04
C GLY A 104 8.58 6.89 11.12
N GLU A 105 7.98 6.77 9.95
CA GLU A 105 7.87 7.83 8.94
C GLU A 105 6.75 8.81 9.30
N LEU A 106 6.94 9.59 10.37
CA LEU A 106 5.89 10.41 10.98
C LEU A 106 5.31 11.46 10.04
N LYS A 107 6.14 12.10 9.21
CA LYS A 107 5.66 13.07 8.21
C LYS A 107 4.72 12.43 7.19
N ILE A 108 5.06 11.22 6.74
CA ILE A 108 4.25 10.44 5.82
C ILE A 108 2.96 10.00 6.52
N ALA A 109 3.05 9.52 7.77
CA ALA A 109 1.87 9.12 8.55
C ALA A 109 0.88 10.29 8.70
N HIS A 110 1.33 11.48 9.07
CA HIS A 110 0.47 12.67 9.14
C HIS A 110 -0.18 13.02 7.78
N ARG A 111 0.56 12.87 6.69
CA ARG A 111 0.03 13.13 5.34
C ARG A 111 -1.05 12.10 4.95
N LEU A 112 -0.83 10.83 5.26
CA LEU A 112 -1.79 9.74 5.00
C LEU A 112 -3.03 9.86 5.88
N MET A 113 -2.90 10.31 7.13
CA MET A 113 -4.04 10.57 8.01
C MET A 113 -4.98 11.67 7.49
N ALA A 114 -4.52 12.55 6.58
CA ALA A 114 -5.39 13.55 5.95
C ALA A 114 -6.38 12.93 4.94
N ALA A 115 -6.17 11.68 4.51
CA ALA A 115 -7.11 10.96 3.66
C ALA A 115 -8.36 10.54 4.46
N ASP A 116 -9.50 10.47 3.77
CA ASP A 116 -10.79 10.08 4.34
C ASP A 116 -10.93 8.55 4.38
N CYS A 117 -10.10 7.91 5.22
CA CYS A 117 -10.16 6.48 5.47
C CYS A 117 -10.79 6.21 6.84
N ASN A 118 -11.39 5.03 7.00
CA ASN A 118 -11.86 4.59 8.31
C ASN A 118 -10.68 4.52 9.31
N PRO A 119 -10.68 5.33 10.40
CA PRO A 119 -9.58 5.34 11.36
C PRO A 119 -9.39 4.00 12.08
N ASP A 120 -10.45 3.18 12.15
CA ASP A 120 -10.45 1.86 12.77
C ASP A 120 -10.32 0.71 11.77
N GLN A 121 -9.82 0.98 10.57
CA GLN A 121 -9.53 -0.08 9.60
C GLN A 121 -8.53 -1.09 10.18
N ARG A 122 -8.89 -2.38 10.08
CA ARG A 122 -8.14 -3.48 10.73
C ARG A 122 -7.34 -4.27 9.71
N ASN A 123 -6.15 -4.69 10.09
CA ASN A 123 -5.39 -5.68 9.33
C ASN A 123 -5.84 -7.11 9.67
N GLY A 124 -5.20 -8.12 9.05
CA GLY A 124 -5.51 -9.54 9.26
C GLY A 124 -5.32 -10.05 10.70
N ALA A 125 -4.57 -9.34 11.54
CA ALA A 125 -4.43 -9.62 12.98
C ALA A 125 -5.44 -8.81 13.82
N GLY A 126 -6.35 -8.06 13.21
CA GLY A 126 -7.30 -7.19 13.89
C GLY A 126 -6.70 -5.88 14.40
N GLN A 127 -5.48 -5.55 14.02
CA GLN A 127 -4.76 -4.36 14.49
C GLN A 127 -5.15 -3.12 13.66
N THR A 128 -5.26 -1.97 14.35
CA THR A 128 -5.51 -0.65 13.75
C THR A 128 -4.25 0.20 13.69
N ALA A 129 -4.28 1.30 12.94
CA ALA A 129 -3.20 2.29 12.92
C ALA A 129 -2.90 2.85 14.32
N ALA A 130 -3.93 3.05 15.16
CA ALA A 130 -3.78 3.51 16.54
C ALA A 130 -3.02 2.49 17.40
N MET A 131 -3.24 1.19 17.20
CA MET A 131 -2.47 0.14 17.92
C MET A 131 -1.00 0.16 17.54
N TYR A 132 -0.66 0.39 16.26
CA TYR A 132 0.73 0.59 15.84
C TYR A 132 1.33 1.84 16.50
N ALA A 133 0.59 2.95 16.53
CA ALA A 133 1.05 4.17 17.20
C ALA A 133 1.31 3.94 18.71
N GLY A 134 0.42 3.23 19.41
CA GLY A 134 0.59 2.85 20.80
C GLY A 134 1.82 1.94 21.01
N LEU A 135 1.94 0.87 20.22
CA LEU A 135 3.04 -0.10 20.32
C LEU A 135 4.42 0.55 20.13
N PHE A 136 4.53 1.48 19.17
CA PHE A 136 5.79 2.16 18.87
C PHE A 136 5.96 3.49 19.60
N GLN A 137 5.14 3.75 20.63
CA GLN A 137 5.22 4.95 21.48
C GLN A 137 5.17 6.28 20.69
N ARG A 138 4.35 6.32 19.64
CA ARG A 138 4.13 7.50 18.81
C ARG A 138 3.01 8.36 19.40
N VAL A 139 3.26 8.93 20.59
CA VAL A 139 2.23 9.56 21.43
C VAL A 139 1.43 10.64 20.71
N GLU A 140 2.11 11.55 19.98
CA GLU A 140 1.42 12.62 19.27
C GLU A 140 0.56 12.08 18.13
N LEU A 141 1.05 11.09 17.40
CA LEU A 141 0.28 10.45 16.33
C LEU A 141 -0.93 9.69 16.89
N LEU A 142 -0.80 9.07 18.06
CA LEU A 142 -1.92 8.41 18.74
C LEU A 142 -3.00 9.41 19.14
N LYS A 143 -2.62 10.60 19.64
CA LYS A 143 -3.57 11.69 19.93
C LYS A 143 -4.27 12.18 18.68
N ASP A 144 -3.54 12.30 17.57
CA ASP A 144 -4.09 12.73 16.29
C ASP A 144 -5.10 11.72 15.74
N LEU A 145 -4.78 10.43 15.82
CA LEU A 145 -5.71 9.35 15.43
C LEU A 145 -6.97 9.35 16.30
N SER A 146 -6.83 9.55 17.62
CA SER A 146 -7.97 9.69 18.52
C SER A 146 -8.86 10.90 18.15
N ARG A 147 -8.27 12.05 17.83
CA ARG A 147 -9.01 13.24 17.36
C ARG A 147 -9.75 12.99 16.05
N LYS A 148 -9.27 12.07 15.24
CA LYS A 148 -9.93 11.61 14.01
C LYS A 148 -10.98 10.52 14.22
N GLY A 149 -11.26 10.16 15.47
CA GLY A 149 -12.30 9.21 15.84
C GLY A 149 -11.83 7.75 15.97
N ALA A 150 -10.52 7.48 16.00
CA ALA A 150 -10.03 6.12 16.26
C ALA A 150 -10.43 5.65 17.67
N ASP A 151 -10.99 4.45 17.76
CA ASP A 151 -11.30 3.80 19.03
C ASP A 151 -10.02 3.20 19.65
N LEU A 152 -9.48 3.89 20.67
CA LEU A 152 -8.27 3.45 21.36
C LEU A 152 -8.48 2.22 22.25
N ASN A 153 -9.74 1.84 22.53
CA ASN A 153 -10.08 0.69 23.36
C ASN A 153 -10.45 -0.55 22.55
N ALA A 154 -10.66 -0.41 21.25
CA ALA A 154 -10.83 -1.55 20.34
C ALA A 154 -9.68 -2.53 20.51
N VAL A 155 -9.95 -3.84 20.50
CA VAL A 155 -8.93 -4.87 20.72
C VAL A 155 -8.62 -5.67 19.46
N ASP A 156 -7.35 -6.07 19.32
CA ASP A 156 -6.89 -6.99 18.26
C ASP A 156 -7.20 -8.47 18.62
N ALA A 157 -6.78 -9.39 17.78
CA ALA A 157 -6.99 -10.84 18.00
C ALA A 157 -6.30 -11.38 19.27
N SER A 158 -5.31 -10.67 19.81
CA SER A 158 -4.59 -11.01 21.07
C SER A 158 -5.17 -10.30 22.29
N GLY A 159 -6.18 -9.42 22.12
CA GLY A 159 -6.78 -8.61 23.17
C GLY A 159 -5.96 -7.38 23.54
N ASN A 160 -5.04 -6.92 22.66
CA ASN A 160 -4.34 -5.65 22.84
C ASN A 160 -5.18 -4.51 22.29
N SER A 161 -5.22 -3.37 23.00
CA SER A 161 -5.78 -2.12 22.50
C SER A 161 -4.70 -1.06 22.37
N ALA A 162 -4.96 -0.01 21.59
CA ALA A 162 -4.03 1.10 21.43
C ALA A 162 -3.67 1.74 22.77
N ALA A 163 -4.66 1.94 23.66
CA ALA A 163 -4.46 2.49 25.02
C ALA A 163 -3.53 1.61 25.86
N ARG A 164 -3.71 0.29 25.85
CA ARG A 164 -2.86 -0.65 26.61
C ARG A 164 -1.44 -0.68 26.07
N LEU A 165 -1.29 -0.77 24.75
CA LEU A 165 0.02 -0.77 24.07
C LEU A 165 0.80 0.52 24.37
N ALA A 166 0.12 1.66 24.40
CA ALA A 166 0.74 2.94 24.77
C ALA A 166 1.25 2.97 26.23
N ASN A 167 0.64 2.18 27.10
CA ASN A 167 1.10 2.00 28.49
C ASN A 167 2.17 0.90 28.66
N GLY A 168 2.60 0.26 27.56
CA GLY A 168 3.57 -0.84 27.60
C GLY A 168 2.97 -2.19 27.98
N GLU A 169 1.64 -2.31 28.01
CA GLU A 169 0.93 -3.54 28.35
C GLU A 169 0.71 -4.38 27.07
N ILE A 170 1.59 -5.34 26.82
CA ILE A 170 1.52 -6.21 25.64
C ILE A 170 1.03 -7.61 26.01
N ARG A 171 -0.03 -8.08 25.38
CA ARG A 171 -0.48 -9.48 25.44
C ARG A 171 0.08 -10.24 24.24
N MET A 172 0.78 -11.35 24.52
CA MET A 172 1.25 -12.25 23.47
C MET A 172 0.11 -13.17 23.01
N PRO A 173 0.08 -13.57 21.73
CA PRO A 173 -0.86 -14.60 21.28
C PRO A 173 -0.69 -15.86 22.10
N VAL A 174 -1.79 -16.45 22.57
CA VAL A 174 -1.75 -17.78 23.20
C VAL A 174 -1.43 -18.79 22.12
N ALA A 175 -0.30 -19.48 22.23
CA ALA A 175 0.04 -20.60 21.35
C ALA A 175 -1.07 -21.67 21.46
N ARG A 176 -1.72 -21.96 20.34
CA ARG A 176 -2.68 -23.08 20.22
C ARG A 176 -1.96 -24.31 19.73
#